data_70601f3a0d192a2016da8099f4f8a2ae
#
_entry.id   70601f3a0d192a2016da8099f4f8a2ae
#
_cell.length_a   1.000
_cell.length_b   1.000
_cell.length_c   1.000
_cell.angle_alpha   90.00
_cell.angle_beta   90.00
_cell.angle_gamma   90.00
#
_symmetry.space_group_name_H-M   'P 1'
#
loop_
_entity.id
_entity.type
_entity.pdbx_description
1 polymer ?
#
loop_
_entity_poly.entity_id
_entity_poly.type
_entity_poly.pdbx_seq_one_letter_code
_entity_poly.pdbx_strand_id
1 'polypeptide(L)'
;MKIKFKTPAKINLGLHIHGKREDGFHELETIFQMVSLYDDVELELLSSGIKLECDTPGVPTDDTNLVCKAALLLRQSYQVEGKGVSIRLKKKIPFGAGLGGGSGNAAGVLMGLNRLWDLNIEREELLALAAELGSDVPFFLTSPCALEIGRAHV
;
A
#
# COMPACT_ATOMS: atom_id res chain seq x y z
N MET A 1 -21.80 0.53 5.46
CA MET A 1 -21.09 -0.65 4.91
C MET A 1 -19.70 -0.73 5.53
N LYS A 2 -19.26 -1.91 5.89
CA LYS A 2 -17.98 -2.15 6.55
C LYS A 2 -17.27 -3.32 5.86
N ILE A 3 -15.97 -3.19 5.62
CA ILE A 3 -15.12 -4.23 5.01
C ILE A 3 -13.93 -4.49 5.92
N LYS A 4 -13.58 -5.76 6.14
CA LYS A 4 -12.41 -6.18 6.90
C LYS A 4 -11.57 -7.13 6.06
N PHE A 5 -10.25 -6.94 6.09
CA PHE A 5 -9.30 -7.79 5.38
C PHE A 5 -7.93 -7.75 6.04
N LYS A 6 -7.04 -8.61 5.57
CA LYS A 6 -5.65 -8.67 6.01
C LYS A 6 -4.71 -8.29 4.88
N THR A 7 -3.63 -7.62 5.21
CA THR A 7 -2.58 -7.25 4.26
C THR A 7 -1.26 -7.88 4.69
N PRO A 8 -0.59 -8.62 3.79
CA PRO A 8 0.62 -9.36 4.13
C PRO A 8 1.86 -8.46 4.21
N ALA A 9 2.88 -8.94 4.93
CA ALA A 9 4.24 -8.48 4.79
C ALA A 9 4.90 -9.09 3.55
N LYS A 10 6.04 -8.53 3.13
CA LYS A 10 6.94 -9.11 2.13
C LYS A 10 8.35 -9.28 2.69
N ILE A 11 9.08 -10.20 2.13
CA ILE A 11 10.53 -10.32 2.30
C ILE A 11 11.22 -10.25 0.93
N ASN A 12 12.50 -9.97 0.95
CA ASN A 12 13.36 -10.02 -0.22
C ASN A 12 14.11 -11.35 -0.19
N LEU A 13 13.90 -12.19 -1.20
CA LEU A 13 14.65 -13.45 -1.38
C LEU A 13 15.78 -13.20 -2.36
N GLY A 14 16.99 -13.06 -1.83
CA GLY A 14 18.16 -12.67 -2.60
C GLY A 14 18.11 -11.21 -3.04
N LEU A 15 19.24 -10.56 -2.96
CA LEU A 15 19.45 -9.19 -3.44
C LEU A 15 20.72 -9.20 -4.25
N HIS A 16 20.61 -9.02 -5.56
CA HIS A 16 21.75 -8.85 -6.46
C HIS A 16 21.90 -7.37 -6.77
N ILE A 17 23.06 -6.82 -6.47
CA ILE A 17 23.43 -5.46 -6.81
C ILE A 17 24.26 -5.56 -8.09
N HIS A 18 23.67 -5.11 -9.21
CA HIS A 18 24.40 -4.92 -10.45
C HIS A 18 25.16 -3.58 -10.39
N GLY A 19 25.99 -3.23 -11.31
CA GLY A 19 26.86 -2.07 -11.25
C GLY A 19 26.19 -0.73 -10.91
N LYS A 20 27.01 0.27 -10.59
CA LYS A 20 26.56 1.64 -10.39
C LYS A 20 26.12 2.26 -11.72
N ARG A 21 24.94 2.86 -11.74
CA ARG A 21 24.38 3.57 -12.91
C ARG A 21 24.97 4.97 -13.02
N GLU A 22 24.84 5.56 -14.20
CA GLU A 22 25.27 6.94 -14.46
C GLU A 22 24.52 7.98 -13.59
N ASP A 23 23.29 7.66 -13.14
CA ASP A 23 22.47 8.50 -12.26
C ASP A 23 22.88 8.39 -10.76
N GLY A 24 23.94 7.63 -10.46
CA GLY A 24 24.47 7.45 -9.10
C GLY A 24 23.80 6.36 -8.28
N PHE A 25 22.73 5.76 -8.78
CA PHE A 25 22.04 4.62 -8.16
C PHE A 25 22.70 3.30 -8.57
N HIS A 26 22.43 2.25 -7.81
CA HIS A 26 22.75 0.88 -8.19
C HIS A 26 21.53 0.19 -8.76
N GLU A 27 21.72 -0.58 -9.81
CA GLU A 27 20.69 -1.46 -10.33
C GLU A 27 20.57 -2.67 -9.40
N LEU A 28 19.32 -2.93 -8.97
CA LEU A 28 19.00 -4.00 -8.05
C LEU A 28 18.08 -5.02 -8.72
N GLU A 29 18.33 -6.27 -8.42
CA GLU A 29 17.45 -7.37 -8.75
C GLU A 29 17.15 -8.15 -7.47
N THR A 30 15.89 -8.33 -7.16
CA THR A 30 15.43 -9.05 -5.97
C THR A 30 14.14 -9.79 -6.26
N ILE A 31 13.85 -10.82 -5.50
CA ILE A 31 12.55 -11.48 -5.52
C ILE A 31 11.77 -11.05 -4.29
N PHE A 32 10.65 -10.40 -4.50
CA PHE A 32 9.68 -10.14 -3.44
C PHE A 32 8.82 -11.36 -3.21
N GLN A 33 8.67 -11.74 -1.96
CA GLN A 33 7.81 -12.83 -1.53
C GLN A 33 6.89 -12.36 -0.40
N MET A 34 5.57 -12.45 -0.60
CA MET A 34 4.62 -12.24 0.49
C MET A 34 4.77 -13.37 1.52
N VAL A 35 4.63 -13.02 2.79
CA VAL A 35 4.73 -13.96 3.91
C VAL A 35 3.47 -13.86 4.78
N SER A 36 3.22 -14.91 5.58
CA SER A 36 2.02 -15.04 6.43
C SER A 36 2.12 -14.26 7.75
N LEU A 37 2.63 -13.04 7.68
CA LEU A 37 2.56 -12.02 8.72
C LEU A 37 1.65 -10.90 8.20
N TYR A 38 0.58 -10.59 8.90
CA TYR A 38 -0.48 -9.72 8.40
C TYR A 38 -0.82 -8.61 9.37
N ASP A 39 -1.11 -7.42 8.82
CA ASP A 39 -1.89 -6.40 9.50
C ASP A 39 -3.39 -6.63 9.25
N ASP A 40 -4.23 -6.24 10.19
CA ASP A 40 -5.67 -6.22 10.02
C ASP A 40 -6.11 -4.79 9.64
N VAL A 41 -6.94 -4.69 8.60
CA VAL A 41 -7.47 -3.43 8.09
C VAL A 41 -9.00 -3.48 8.11
N GLU A 42 -9.61 -2.44 8.65
CA GLU A 42 -11.06 -2.24 8.63
C GLU A 42 -11.37 -0.91 7.94
N LEU A 43 -12.26 -0.94 6.97
CA LEU A 43 -12.82 0.23 6.30
C LEU A 43 -14.30 0.35 6.60
N GLU A 44 -14.75 1.52 7.01
CA GLU A 44 -16.15 1.82 7.27
C GLU A 44 -16.56 3.07 6.51
N LEU A 45 -17.67 2.97 5.76
CA LEU A 45 -18.20 4.10 5.00
C LEU A 45 -18.65 5.21 5.93
N LEU A 46 -18.24 6.44 5.63
CA LEU A 46 -18.70 7.67 6.26
C LEU A 46 -19.44 8.53 5.22
N SER A 47 -20.20 9.51 5.68
CA SER A 47 -20.84 10.51 4.82
C SER A 47 -19.83 11.51 4.23
N SER A 48 -18.68 11.72 4.88
CA SER A 48 -17.62 12.60 4.41
C SER A 48 -16.30 12.36 5.15
N GLY A 49 -15.20 12.89 4.60
CA GLY A 49 -13.89 12.89 5.23
C GLY A 49 -13.14 11.56 5.17
N ILE A 50 -11.88 11.59 5.56
CA ILE A 50 -11.01 10.43 5.73
C ILE A 50 -10.50 10.48 7.15
N LYS A 51 -10.72 9.41 7.90
CA LYS A 51 -10.25 9.25 9.28
C LYS A 51 -9.39 8.00 9.36
N LEU A 52 -8.20 8.11 9.95
CA LEU A 52 -7.31 6.99 10.22
C LEU A 52 -7.12 6.82 11.73
N GLU A 53 -7.31 5.60 12.20
CA GLU A 53 -6.96 5.15 13.54
C GLU A 53 -5.95 4.00 13.43
N CYS A 54 -4.90 4.04 14.25
CA CYS A 54 -3.89 2.98 14.33
C CYS A 54 -3.62 2.64 15.79
N ASP A 55 -3.51 1.34 16.11
CA ASP A 55 -3.25 0.86 17.47
C ASP A 55 -1.77 0.94 17.86
N THR A 56 -0.88 1.25 16.91
CA THR A 56 0.57 1.26 17.14
C THR A 56 1.09 2.68 17.30
N PRO A 57 1.67 3.03 18.45
CA PRO A 57 2.31 4.32 18.67
C PRO A 57 3.43 4.58 17.65
N GLY A 58 3.56 5.84 17.21
CA GLY A 58 4.60 6.27 16.25
C GLY A 58 4.24 6.06 14.78
N VAL A 59 3.16 5.33 14.46
CA VAL A 59 2.62 5.28 13.11
C VAL A 59 1.79 6.56 12.88
N PRO A 60 2.13 7.37 11.85
CA PRO A 60 1.35 8.57 11.55
C PRO A 60 -0.10 8.24 11.24
N THR A 61 -1.04 9.06 11.72
CA THR A 61 -2.49 8.91 11.46
C THR A 61 -3.05 10.08 10.65
N ASP A 62 -2.18 10.87 10.05
CA ASP A 62 -2.48 12.00 9.19
C ASP A 62 -2.26 11.67 7.70
N ASP A 63 -2.26 12.68 6.85
CA ASP A 63 -2.09 12.60 5.41
C ASP A 63 -0.67 12.18 4.96
N THR A 64 0.29 12.10 5.86
CA THR A 64 1.62 11.54 5.58
C THR A 64 1.61 10.02 5.48
N ASN A 65 0.62 9.35 6.08
CA ASN A 65 0.47 7.90 6.00
C ASN A 65 0.00 7.45 4.61
N LEU A 66 0.62 6.38 4.09
CA LEU A 66 0.29 5.84 2.75
C LEU A 66 -1.18 5.43 2.60
N VAL A 67 -1.85 4.96 3.66
CA VAL A 67 -3.28 4.62 3.57
C VAL A 67 -4.16 5.85 3.42
N CYS A 68 -3.81 6.96 4.07
CA CYS A 68 -4.48 8.24 3.87
C CYS A 68 -4.23 8.78 2.45
N LYS A 69 -2.98 8.69 1.98
CA LYS A 69 -2.63 9.06 0.60
C LYS A 69 -3.40 8.24 -0.43
N ALA A 70 -3.54 6.92 -0.22
CA ALA A 70 -4.33 6.06 -1.09
C ALA A 70 -5.80 6.48 -1.17
N ALA A 71 -6.40 6.79 -0.02
CA ALA A 71 -7.79 7.25 0.03
C ALA A 71 -7.98 8.64 -0.62
N LEU A 72 -7.03 9.55 -0.39
CA LEU A 72 -7.03 10.88 -1.02
C LEU A 72 -6.86 10.79 -2.53
N LEU A 73 -5.93 9.96 -3.01
CA LEU A 73 -5.65 9.74 -4.42
C LEU A 73 -6.92 9.25 -5.14
N LEU A 74 -7.57 8.20 -4.64
CA LEU A 74 -8.83 7.71 -5.23
C LEU A 74 -9.93 8.76 -5.22
N ARG A 75 -10.08 9.48 -4.11
CA ARG A 75 -11.10 10.52 -3.98
C ARG A 75 -10.91 11.64 -5.00
N GLN A 76 -9.66 12.04 -5.27
CA GLN A 76 -9.34 13.08 -6.25
C GLN A 76 -9.50 12.56 -7.69
N SER A 77 -8.93 11.38 -8.00
CA SER A 77 -8.95 10.81 -9.35
C SER A 77 -10.35 10.50 -9.86
N TYR A 78 -11.26 10.09 -8.96
CA TYR A 78 -12.61 9.68 -9.30
C TYR A 78 -13.69 10.65 -8.82
N GLN A 79 -13.31 11.85 -8.36
CA GLN A 79 -14.22 12.90 -7.91
C GLN A 79 -15.29 12.38 -6.95
N VAL A 80 -14.87 11.56 -5.98
CA VAL A 80 -15.77 10.90 -5.02
C VAL A 80 -16.35 11.94 -4.06
N GLU A 81 -17.59 12.33 -4.31
CA GLU A 81 -18.34 13.27 -3.47
C GLU A 81 -19.36 12.54 -2.58
N GLY A 82 -19.64 13.11 -1.41
CA GLY A 82 -20.65 12.58 -0.49
C GLY A 82 -20.29 11.21 0.14
N LYS A 83 -19.07 10.72 -0.06
CA LYS A 83 -18.57 9.49 0.55
C LYS A 83 -17.25 9.75 1.26
N GLY A 84 -17.13 9.29 2.48
CA GLY A 84 -15.90 9.29 3.27
C GLY A 84 -15.56 7.88 3.75
N VAL A 85 -14.48 7.77 4.50
CA VAL A 85 -14.04 6.49 5.07
C VAL A 85 -13.40 6.67 6.43
N SER A 86 -13.75 5.78 7.37
CA SER A 86 -12.95 5.51 8.57
C SER A 86 -12.10 4.27 8.32
N ILE A 87 -10.80 4.43 8.49
CA ILE A 87 -9.79 3.38 8.32
C ILE A 87 -9.26 3.04 9.69
N ARG A 88 -9.30 1.77 10.08
CA ARG A 88 -8.66 1.27 11.29
C ARG A 88 -7.57 0.27 10.92
N LEU A 89 -6.36 0.54 11.39
CA LEU A 89 -5.19 -0.33 11.24
C LEU A 89 -4.88 -0.98 12.58
N LYS A 90 -4.81 -2.30 12.58
CA LYS A 90 -4.23 -3.09 13.66
C LYS A 90 -2.92 -3.69 13.18
N LYS A 91 -1.82 -3.11 13.63
CA LYS A 91 -0.48 -3.44 13.15
C LYS A 91 0.10 -4.66 13.88
N LYS A 92 0.60 -5.59 13.09
CA LYS A 92 1.42 -6.72 13.53
C LYS A 92 2.75 -6.76 12.79
N ILE A 93 2.79 -6.17 11.58
CA ILE A 93 4.01 -6.00 10.80
C ILE A 93 4.79 -4.84 11.40
N PRO A 94 6.05 -5.06 11.84
CA PRO A 94 6.88 -3.99 12.41
C PRO A 94 7.00 -2.79 11.47
N PHE A 95 6.76 -1.60 12.01
CA PHE A 95 6.88 -0.34 11.26
C PHE A 95 8.35 -0.01 10.99
N GLY A 96 8.67 0.36 9.76
CA GLY A 96 10.02 0.78 9.38
C GLY A 96 11.03 -0.37 9.22
N ALA A 97 10.60 -1.64 9.26
CA ALA A 97 11.47 -2.80 9.22
C ALA A 97 11.79 -3.36 7.81
N GLY A 98 11.43 -2.65 6.74
CA GLY A 98 11.65 -3.12 5.36
C GLY A 98 10.71 -4.25 4.91
N LEU A 99 9.69 -4.57 5.69
CA LEU A 99 8.74 -5.66 5.44
C LEU A 99 7.54 -5.25 4.57
N GLY A 100 7.53 -4.03 4.06
CA GLY A 100 6.48 -3.54 3.15
C GLY A 100 5.10 -3.36 3.77
N GLY A 101 4.96 -3.37 5.10
CA GLY A 101 3.66 -3.30 5.78
C GLY A 101 2.83 -2.08 5.39
N GLY A 102 3.44 -0.89 5.32
CA GLY A 102 2.76 0.33 4.88
C GLY A 102 2.29 0.27 3.43
N SER A 103 3.12 -0.28 2.54
CA SER A 103 2.77 -0.48 1.12
C SER A 103 1.66 -1.50 0.95
N GLY A 104 1.71 -2.62 1.70
CA GLY A 104 0.64 -3.62 1.73
C GLY A 104 -0.68 -3.04 2.24
N ASN A 105 -0.64 -2.22 3.31
CA ASN A 105 -1.82 -1.54 3.83
C ASN A 105 -2.42 -0.59 2.77
N ALA A 106 -1.59 0.21 2.09
CA ALA A 106 -2.04 1.14 1.04
C ALA A 106 -2.68 0.41 -0.15
N ALA A 107 -2.05 -0.68 -0.63
CA ALA A 107 -2.61 -1.53 -1.68
C ALA A 107 -3.96 -2.12 -1.28
N GLY A 108 -4.07 -2.63 -0.06
CA GLY A 108 -5.33 -3.14 0.49
C GLY A 108 -6.41 -2.06 0.57
N VAL A 109 -6.04 -0.84 0.97
CA VAL A 109 -6.97 0.29 1.02
C VAL A 109 -7.44 0.69 -0.37
N LEU A 110 -6.57 0.73 -1.40
CA LEU A 110 -6.98 0.97 -2.79
C LEU A 110 -8.06 -0.02 -3.24
N MET A 111 -7.82 -1.34 -3.05
CA MET A 111 -8.79 -2.37 -3.41
C MET A 111 -10.08 -2.28 -2.58
N GLY A 112 -9.93 -2.07 -1.27
CA GLY A 112 -11.07 -1.96 -0.35
C GLY A 112 -11.96 -0.77 -0.66
N LEU A 113 -11.38 0.40 -0.98
CA LEU A 113 -12.11 1.60 -1.33
C LEU A 113 -12.73 1.52 -2.72
N ASN A 114 -12.07 0.88 -3.70
CA ASN A 114 -12.66 0.59 -5.00
C ASN A 114 -14.01 -0.12 -4.83
N ARG A 115 -14.06 -1.11 -3.93
CA ARG A 115 -15.30 -1.83 -3.59
C ARG A 115 -16.27 -1.01 -2.72
N LEU A 116 -15.75 -0.35 -1.65
CA LEU A 116 -16.57 0.37 -0.68
C LEU A 116 -17.29 1.57 -1.30
N TRP A 117 -16.62 2.26 -2.23
CA TRP A 117 -17.14 3.43 -2.94
C TRP A 117 -17.80 3.08 -4.29
N ASP A 118 -17.76 1.79 -4.69
CA ASP A 118 -18.34 1.27 -5.94
C ASP A 118 -17.78 1.99 -7.18
N LEU A 119 -16.43 2.06 -7.28
CA LEU A 119 -15.76 2.82 -8.33
C LEU A 119 -15.57 2.02 -9.61
N ASN A 120 -15.59 0.69 -9.53
CA ASN A 120 -15.40 -0.22 -10.66
C ASN A 120 -14.09 0.02 -11.44
N ILE A 121 -13.01 0.34 -10.71
CA ILE A 121 -11.68 0.59 -11.27
C ILE A 121 -11.06 -0.74 -11.71
N GLU A 122 -10.61 -0.80 -12.95
CA GLU A 122 -9.93 -1.97 -13.50
C GLU A 122 -8.54 -2.17 -12.89
N ARG A 123 -8.04 -3.39 -13.02
CA ARG A 123 -6.78 -3.79 -12.37
C ARG A 123 -5.58 -2.96 -12.84
N GLU A 124 -5.47 -2.72 -14.14
CA GLU A 124 -4.37 -1.94 -14.72
C GLU A 124 -4.33 -0.52 -14.15
N GLU A 125 -5.49 0.08 -13.98
CA GLU A 125 -5.62 1.43 -13.43
C GLU A 125 -5.30 1.47 -11.94
N LEU A 126 -5.73 0.44 -11.17
CA LEU A 126 -5.33 0.29 -9.77
C LEU A 126 -3.81 0.14 -9.62
N LEU A 127 -3.15 -0.57 -10.54
CA LEU A 127 -1.69 -0.71 -10.54
C LEU A 127 -0.99 0.63 -10.82
N ALA A 128 -1.52 1.43 -11.74
CA ALA A 128 -1.00 2.78 -12.01
C ALA A 128 -1.10 3.68 -10.78
N LEU A 129 -2.27 3.71 -10.12
CA LEU A 129 -2.47 4.46 -8.88
C LEU A 129 -1.57 3.97 -7.74
N ALA A 130 -1.36 2.66 -7.64
CA ALA A 130 -0.46 2.07 -6.67
C ALA A 130 1.00 2.51 -6.88
N ALA A 131 1.44 2.61 -8.14
CA ALA A 131 2.80 3.08 -8.48
C ALA A 131 3.03 4.56 -8.09
N GLU A 132 2.00 5.39 -8.12
CA GLU A 132 2.08 6.78 -7.65
C GLU A 132 2.30 6.87 -6.13
N LEU A 133 1.80 5.90 -5.37
CA LEU A 133 1.93 5.87 -3.91
C LEU A 133 3.32 5.41 -3.45
N GLY A 134 3.95 4.54 -4.20
CA GLY A 134 5.28 4.02 -3.88
C GLY A 134 5.64 2.80 -4.70
N SER A 135 6.95 2.55 -4.87
CA SER A 135 7.50 1.49 -5.71
C SER A 135 7.05 0.08 -5.32
N ASP A 136 6.89 -0.18 -4.02
CA ASP A 136 6.51 -1.50 -3.52
C ASP A 136 4.99 -1.75 -3.52
N VAL A 137 4.17 -0.70 -3.66
CA VAL A 137 2.70 -0.81 -3.54
C VAL A 137 2.10 -1.70 -4.63
N PRO A 138 2.49 -1.59 -5.93
CA PRO A 138 1.95 -2.43 -6.99
C PRO A 138 2.17 -3.92 -6.77
N PHE A 139 3.29 -4.32 -6.15
CA PHE A 139 3.58 -5.72 -5.84
C PHE A 139 2.43 -6.39 -5.08
N PHE A 140 1.85 -5.72 -4.09
CA PHE A 140 0.77 -6.25 -3.26
C PHE A 140 -0.58 -6.39 -3.98
N LEU A 141 -0.69 -5.85 -5.21
CA LEU A 141 -1.86 -6.01 -6.09
C LEU A 141 -1.67 -7.11 -7.13
N THR A 142 -0.49 -7.70 -7.25
CA THR A 142 -0.16 -8.65 -8.32
C THR A 142 -0.20 -10.10 -7.85
N SER A 143 0.94 -10.66 -7.53
CA SER A 143 1.11 -12.06 -7.16
C SER A 143 1.90 -12.17 -5.85
N PRO A 144 1.78 -13.30 -5.13
CA PRO A 144 2.49 -13.47 -3.86
C PRO A 144 4.02 -13.54 -4.02
N CYS A 145 4.52 -13.69 -5.23
CA CYS A 145 5.95 -13.72 -5.56
C CYS A 145 6.19 -12.99 -6.88
N ALA A 146 7.16 -12.10 -6.92
CA ALA A 146 7.53 -11.36 -8.13
C ALA A 146 9.03 -11.05 -8.17
N LEU A 147 9.61 -11.09 -9.38
CA LEU A 147 10.92 -10.52 -9.64
C LEU A 147 10.80 -9.00 -9.72
N GLU A 148 11.53 -8.31 -8.89
CA GLU A 148 11.61 -6.84 -8.88
C GLU A 148 12.97 -6.41 -9.44
N ILE A 149 12.93 -5.58 -10.47
CA ILE A 149 14.10 -4.92 -11.04
C ILE A 149 13.95 -3.45 -10.74
N GLY A 150 14.82 -2.92 -9.90
CA GLY A 150 14.70 -1.57 -9.39
C GLY A 150 16.03 -0.86 -9.24
N ARG A 151 16.01 0.27 -8.56
CA ARG A 151 17.18 1.07 -8.20
C ARG A 151 17.15 1.46 -6.74
N ALA A 152 18.31 1.46 -6.09
CA ALA A 152 18.46 1.96 -4.74
C ALA A 152 19.75 2.77 -4.55
N HIS A 153 19.73 3.63 -3.54
CA HIS A 153 20.95 4.14 -2.93
C HIS A 153 21.52 3.07 -1.99
N VAL A 154 22.74 2.66 -2.22
CA VAL A 154 23.50 1.74 -1.38
C VAL A 154 24.63 2.51 -0.70
#